data_74ef73c349f6100da60f7077eb2f6426
#
_entry.id   74ef73c349f6100da60f7077eb2f6426
#
_cell.length_a   1.000
_cell.length_b   1.000
_cell.length_c   1.000
_cell.angle_alpha   90.00
_cell.angle_beta   90.00
_cell.angle_gamma   90.00
#
_symmetry.space_group_name_H-M   'P 1'
#
loop_
_entity.id
_entity.type
_entity.pdbx_description
1 polymer ?
#
loop_
_entity_poly.entity_id
_entity_poly.type
_entity_poly.pdbx_seq_one_letter_code
_entity_poly.pdbx_strand_id
1 'polypeptide(L)'
;MLGKNQKNKRVIILILVSLLQMAVSTLLLNNLSMENWSVIYAEDSQGYLLVARYFLGEEIPYSSLPLLKYRLFSPVVPFIASLVARIFPLKYTFLFLNFCFWFVSVYLFYRFSKNLLNEKLAYYCALLFTTSLPLIVWGLPIMVDMAAFFFAVLNCLVITHLSTDKRSRFLIVALTLSLAILTKPNLFSLLLFFILYAIFQKQYVRILAVVIITLILVGGVYLHLDLGLEDFLAYGYLRHQGFFYLLNSLVFCFHWGVPLAVWGFYLERGQRNFYLTYLASTFGCYLLFVHNPRLMFIVYPAVLPLVVRGIEASAQRVANRWQQKPDRTIAILVFGYVLTSNILTVLYLFITRVLQYRSIEGLKQLLGWVG
;
A
#
# COMPACT_ATOMS: atom_id res chain seq x y z
N MET A 1 11.94 23.15 -19.69
CA MET A 1 10.55 22.64 -19.88
C MET A 1 10.62 21.39 -20.77
N LEU A 2 10.37 20.20 -20.21
CA LEU A 2 10.20 18.98 -21.00
C LEU A 2 8.91 19.12 -21.82
N GLY A 3 8.99 18.96 -23.14
CA GLY A 3 7.84 19.13 -24.01
C GLY A 3 6.68 18.18 -23.63
N LYS A 4 5.44 18.61 -23.88
CA LYS A 4 4.20 17.84 -23.62
C LYS A 4 4.30 16.38 -24.07
N ASN A 5 5.05 16.12 -25.14
CA ASN A 5 5.33 14.78 -25.69
C ASN A 5 6.15 13.87 -24.75
N GLN A 6 7.11 14.43 -23.99
CA GLN A 6 7.90 13.61 -23.05
C GLN A 6 7.12 13.21 -21.80
N LYS A 7 6.20 14.08 -21.34
CA LYS A 7 5.30 13.73 -20.21
C LYS A 7 4.39 12.56 -20.57
N ASN A 8 3.77 12.63 -21.73
CA ASN A 8 2.88 11.57 -22.20
C ASN A 8 3.63 10.22 -22.36
N LYS A 9 4.84 10.24 -22.91
CA LYS A 9 5.67 9.04 -23.04
C LYS A 9 5.98 8.38 -21.69
N ARG A 10 6.30 9.16 -20.65
CA ARG A 10 6.56 8.60 -19.31
C ARG A 10 5.34 7.92 -18.69
N VAL A 11 4.17 8.53 -18.81
CA VAL A 11 2.92 7.93 -18.30
C VAL A 11 2.59 6.64 -19.06
N ILE A 12 2.75 6.63 -20.38
CA ILE A 12 2.54 5.43 -21.20
C ILE A 12 3.51 4.31 -20.76
N ILE A 13 4.78 4.61 -20.58
CA ILE A 13 5.77 3.62 -20.11
C ILE A 13 5.38 3.07 -18.73
N LEU A 14 4.96 3.92 -17.79
CA LEU A 14 4.50 3.45 -16.47
C LEU A 14 3.30 2.51 -16.59
N ILE A 15 2.35 2.80 -17.46
CA ILE A 15 1.19 1.92 -17.72
C ILE A 15 1.65 0.58 -18.31
N LEU A 16 2.52 0.60 -19.33
CA LEU A 16 3.01 -0.61 -19.96
C LEU A 16 3.82 -1.49 -18.98
N VAL A 17 4.71 -0.87 -18.19
CA VAL A 17 5.46 -1.58 -17.14
C VAL A 17 4.51 -2.13 -16.08
N SER A 18 3.46 -1.39 -15.72
CA SER A 18 2.44 -1.85 -14.78
C SER A 18 1.70 -3.09 -15.30
N LEU A 19 1.29 -3.08 -16.56
CA LEU A 19 0.63 -4.23 -17.21
C LEU A 19 1.57 -5.45 -17.24
N LEU A 20 2.82 -5.25 -17.64
CA LEU A 20 3.82 -6.33 -17.69
C LEU A 20 4.06 -6.90 -16.28
N GLN A 21 4.26 -6.04 -15.30
CA GLN A 21 4.48 -6.49 -13.91
C GLN A 21 3.27 -7.24 -13.35
N MET A 22 2.05 -6.80 -13.68
CA MET A 22 0.82 -7.51 -13.31
C MET A 22 0.76 -8.90 -13.94
N ALA A 23 1.07 -9.01 -15.24
CA ALA A 23 1.11 -10.31 -15.93
C ALA A 23 2.15 -11.25 -15.31
N VAL A 24 3.38 -10.76 -15.06
CA VAL A 24 4.44 -11.54 -14.40
C VAL A 24 4.02 -11.95 -12.99
N SER A 25 3.45 -11.04 -12.20
CA SER A 25 2.99 -11.33 -10.84
C SER A 25 1.86 -12.37 -10.83
N THR A 26 0.94 -12.29 -11.79
CA THR A 26 -0.14 -13.28 -11.97
C THR A 26 0.42 -14.67 -12.25
N LEU A 27 1.39 -14.77 -13.15
CA LEU A 27 2.04 -16.04 -13.48
C LEU A 27 2.83 -16.59 -12.25
N LEU A 28 3.55 -15.74 -11.54
CA LEU A 28 4.28 -16.13 -10.34
C LEU A 28 3.34 -16.61 -9.23
N LEU A 29 2.24 -15.91 -8.98
CA LEU A 29 1.25 -16.31 -7.97
C LEU A 29 0.60 -17.64 -8.31
N ASN A 30 0.29 -17.90 -9.58
CA ASN A 30 -0.29 -19.18 -9.99
C ASN A 30 0.69 -20.36 -9.83
N ASN A 31 1.99 -20.12 -10.00
CA ASN A 31 3.00 -21.20 -9.98
C ASN A 31 3.71 -21.34 -8.62
N LEU A 32 3.81 -20.25 -7.84
CA LEU A 32 4.50 -20.21 -6.55
C LEU A 32 3.55 -20.04 -5.37
N SER A 33 2.24 -20.04 -5.59
CA SER A 33 1.27 -19.81 -4.53
C SER A 33 1.33 -20.88 -3.44
N MET A 34 1.20 -20.45 -2.20
CA MET A 34 0.92 -21.30 -1.05
C MET A 34 -0.45 -21.96 -1.22
N GLU A 35 -0.72 -23.08 -0.54
CA GLU A 35 -1.98 -23.83 -0.64
C GLU A 35 -3.25 -22.96 -0.58
N ASN A 36 -3.20 -21.84 0.18
CA ASN A 36 -4.32 -20.92 0.38
C ASN A 36 -4.18 -19.59 -0.34
N TRP A 37 -3.17 -19.42 -1.23
CA TRP A 37 -2.94 -18.19 -1.97
C TRP A 37 -2.95 -18.46 -3.47
N SER A 38 -3.77 -17.73 -4.17
CA SER A 38 -3.82 -17.69 -5.64
C SER A 38 -3.97 -16.24 -6.08
N VAL A 39 -4.00 -16.01 -7.39
CA VAL A 39 -4.34 -14.68 -7.95
C VAL A 39 -5.68 -14.17 -7.45
N ILE A 40 -6.61 -15.06 -7.12
CA ILE A 40 -7.97 -14.70 -6.72
C ILE A 40 -8.13 -14.77 -5.20
N TYR A 41 -7.57 -15.78 -4.53
CA TYR A 41 -7.81 -16.04 -3.12
C TYR A 41 -6.56 -15.83 -2.27
N ALA A 42 -6.74 -15.19 -1.13
CA ALA A 42 -5.81 -15.11 -0.01
C ALA A 42 -6.55 -15.57 1.25
N GLU A 43 -5.80 -15.75 2.35
CA GLU A 43 -6.33 -16.22 3.64
C GLU A 43 -7.58 -15.46 4.10
N ASP A 44 -7.61 -14.14 3.89
CA ASP A 44 -8.72 -13.26 4.32
C ASP A 44 -9.85 -13.13 3.30
N SER A 45 -9.73 -13.68 2.11
CA SER A 45 -10.65 -13.46 0.99
C SER A 45 -12.08 -13.90 1.29
N GLN A 46 -12.24 -14.99 2.00
CA GLN A 46 -13.57 -15.51 2.40
C GLN A 46 -14.36 -14.48 3.22
N GLY A 47 -13.69 -13.79 4.14
CA GLY A 47 -14.34 -12.79 4.96
C GLY A 47 -14.81 -11.57 4.14
N TYR A 48 -14.02 -11.10 3.18
CA TYR A 48 -14.45 -10.00 2.32
C TYR A 48 -15.57 -10.38 1.36
N LEU A 49 -15.58 -11.63 0.87
CA LEU A 49 -16.69 -12.17 0.09
C LEU A 49 -17.98 -12.25 0.92
N LEU A 50 -17.89 -12.67 2.20
CA LEU A 50 -19.04 -12.68 3.11
C LEU A 50 -19.63 -11.27 3.30
N VAL A 51 -18.79 -10.26 3.51
CA VAL A 51 -19.26 -8.87 3.64
C VAL A 51 -19.94 -8.39 2.35
N ALA A 52 -19.40 -8.73 1.18
CA ALA A 52 -20.03 -8.35 -0.08
C ALA A 52 -21.39 -9.06 -0.29
N ARG A 53 -21.51 -10.34 0.08
CA ARG A 53 -22.79 -11.09 0.06
C ARG A 53 -23.79 -10.51 1.03
N TYR A 54 -23.36 -10.11 2.22
CA TYR A 54 -24.22 -9.38 3.18
C TYR A 54 -24.82 -8.12 2.56
N PHE A 55 -24.02 -7.32 1.85
CA PHE A 55 -24.51 -6.13 1.14
C PHE A 55 -25.38 -6.45 -0.10
N LEU A 56 -25.29 -7.66 -0.65
CA LEU A 56 -26.22 -8.15 -1.67
C LEU A 56 -27.56 -8.61 -1.10
N GLY A 57 -27.70 -8.69 0.23
CA GLY A 57 -28.89 -9.20 0.91
C GLY A 57 -28.99 -10.73 0.93
N GLU A 58 -27.86 -11.42 0.71
CA GLU A 58 -27.82 -12.89 0.82
C GLU A 58 -27.86 -13.33 2.29
N GLU A 59 -28.49 -14.46 2.55
CA GLU A 59 -28.50 -15.08 3.89
C GLU A 59 -27.08 -15.54 4.26
N ILE A 60 -26.62 -15.11 5.44
CA ILE A 60 -25.30 -15.48 5.95
C ILE A 60 -25.46 -16.60 6.97
N PRO A 61 -24.77 -17.74 6.82
CA PRO A 61 -24.81 -18.83 7.77
C PRO A 61 -24.38 -18.37 9.18
N TYR A 62 -25.10 -18.82 10.20
CA TYR A 62 -24.82 -18.44 11.60
C TYR A 62 -23.35 -18.69 12.01
N SER A 63 -22.76 -19.79 11.56
CA SER A 63 -21.35 -20.12 11.80
C SER A 63 -20.36 -19.09 11.22
N SER A 64 -20.78 -18.29 10.25
CA SER A 64 -19.95 -17.26 9.59
C SER A 64 -20.11 -15.85 10.17
N LEU A 65 -21.05 -15.65 11.09
CA LEU A 65 -21.31 -14.33 11.68
C LEU A 65 -20.10 -13.69 12.38
N PRO A 66 -19.26 -14.43 13.15
CA PRO A 66 -18.06 -13.86 13.74
C PRO A 66 -17.08 -13.33 12.70
N LEU A 67 -16.86 -14.07 11.61
CA LEU A 67 -15.99 -13.65 10.52
C LEU A 67 -16.56 -12.43 9.77
N LEU A 68 -17.89 -12.41 9.55
CA LEU A 68 -18.60 -11.29 8.96
C LEU A 68 -18.39 -10.02 9.80
N LYS A 69 -18.70 -10.05 11.10
CA LYS A 69 -18.53 -8.90 12.00
C LYS A 69 -17.11 -8.37 11.97
N TYR A 70 -16.12 -9.27 12.05
CA TYR A 70 -14.71 -8.91 11.96
C TYR A 70 -14.37 -8.13 10.67
N ARG A 71 -14.90 -8.57 9.53
CA ARG A 71 -14.59 -7.95 8.22
C ARG A 71 -15.47 -6.75 7.90
N LEU A 72 -16.60 -6.57 8.57
CA LEU A 72 -17.45 -5.38 8.46
C LEU A 72 -16.75 -4.09 8.91
N PHE A 73 -15.65 -4.16 9.65
CA PHE A 73 -14.78 -2.99 9.90
C PHE A 73 -14.08 -2.47 8.64
N SER A 74 -14.14 -3.20 7.53
CA SER A 74 -13.58 -2.80 6.23
C SER A 74 -14.66 -2.83 5.12
N PRO A 75 -15.76 -2.07 5.24
CA PRO A 75 -16.95 -2.24 4.41
C PRO A 75 -16.83 -1.65 3.00
N VAL A 76 -15.95 -0.67 2.75
CA VAL A 76 -15.96 0.14 1.52
C VAL A 76 -15.77 -0.70 0.26
N VAL A 77 -14.72 -1.51 0.19
CA VAL A 77 -14.44 -2.32 -1.02
C VAL A 77 -15.49 -3.41 -1.22
N PRO A 78 -15.89 -4.19 -0.17
CA PRO A 78 -16.97 -5.16 -0.29
C PRO A 78 -18.30 -4.53 -0.71
N PHE A 79 -18.64 -3.34 -0.21
CA PHE A 79 -19.84 -2.61 -0.62
C PHE A 79 -19.78 -2.24 -2.11
N ILE A 80 -18.67 -1.64 -2.58
CA ILE A 80 -18.49 -1.33 -4.01
C ILE A 80 -18.56 -2.61 -4.85
N ALA A 81 -17.92 -3.69 -4.38
CA ALA A 81 -17.94 -4.98 -5.05
C ALA A 81 -19.37 -5.53 -5.15
N SER A 82 -20.21 -5.39 -4.12
CA SER A 82 -21.61 -5.83 -4.16
C SER A 82 -22.43 -5.08 -5.21
N LEU A 83 -22.20 -3.78 -5.39
CA LEU A 83 -22.89 -2.99 -6.41
C LEU A 83 -22.53 -3.46 -7.83
N VAL A 84 -21.23 -3.72 -8.09
CA VAL A 84 -20.75 -4.17 -9.39
C VAL A 84 -21.09 -5.65 -9.63
N ALA A 85 -21.18 -6.45 -8.58
CA ALA A 85 -21.52 -7.88 -8.65
C ALA A 85 -22.95 -8.16 -9.16
N ARG A 86 -23.80 -7.15 -9.22
CA ARG A 86 -25.10 -7.25 -9.89
C ARG A 86 -24.97 -7.51 -11.41
N ILE A 87 -23.80 -7.25 -11.99
CA ILE A 87 -23.52 -7.37 -13.43
C ILE A 87 -22.46 -8.46 -13.69
N PHE A 88 -21.50 -8.66 -12.77
CA PHE A 88 -20.38 -9.60 -12.91
C PHE A 88 -20.27 -10.55 -11.73
N PRO A 89 -19.72 -11.76 -11.89
CA PRO A 89 -19.46 -12.66 -10.75
C PRO A 89 -18.59 -11.98 -9.69
N LEU A 90 -19.02 -12.07 -8.42
CA LEU A 90 -18.43 -11.34 -7.30
C LEU A 90 -16.90 -11.48 -7.18
N LYS A 91 -16.37 -12.70 -7.36
CA LYS A 91 -14.93 -12.95 -7.31
C LYS A 91 -14.12 -12.14 -8.34
N TYR A 92 -14.63 -12.01 -9.56
CA TYR A 92 -13.98 -11.25 -10.63
C TYR A 92 -14.15 -9.75 -10.44
N THR A 93 -15.23 -9.34 -9.77
CA THR A 93 -15.46 -7.94 -9.40
C THR A 93 -14.37 -7.43 -8.46
N PHE A 94 -13.99 -8.20 -7.43
CA PHE A 94 -12.87 -7.80 -6.56
C PHE A 94 -11.56 -7.68 -7.33
N LEU A 95 -11.25 -8.63 -8.19
CA LEU A 95 -10.04 -8.58 -9.00
C LEU A 95 -10.03 -7.33 -9.91
N PHE A 96 -11.14 -7.06 -10.58
CA PHE A 96 -11.31 -5.86 -11.42
C PHE A 96 -11.11 -4.57 -10.62
N LEU A 97 -11.71 -4.45 -9.42
CA LEU A 97 -11.54 -3.30 -8.55
C LEU A 97 -10.08 -3.12 -8.12
N ASN A 98 -9.39 -4.21 -7.75
CA ASN A 98 -7.98 -4.16 -7.39
C ASN A 98 -7.10 -3.71 -8.56
N PHE A 99 -7.39 -4.14 -9.80
CA PHE A 99 -6.74 -3.60 -10.99
C PHE A 99 -6.98 -2.09 -11.15
N CYS A 100 -8.24 -1.64 -11.00
CA CYS A 100 -8.57 -0.21 -11.09
C CYS A 100 -7.81 0.59 -10.02
N PHE A 101 -7.84 0.16 -8.77
CA PHE A 101 -7.11 0.80 -7.69
C PHE A 101 -5.60 0.83 -7.96
N TRP A 102 -5.04 -0.25 -8.50
CA TRP A 102 -3.62 -0.30 -8.86
C TRP A 102 -3.26 0.76 -9.90
N PHE A 103 -3.93 0.79 -11.06
CA PHE A 103 -3.60 1.73 -12.14
C PHE A 103 -3.78 3.18 -11.70
N VAL A 104 -4.86 3.49 -11.00
CA VAL A 104 -5.08 4.83 -10.47
C VAL A 104 -4.01 5.19 -9.44
N SER A 105 -3.61 4.24 -8.58
CA SER A 105 -2.53 4.45 -7.60
C SER A 105 -1.19 4.77 -8.25
N VAL A 106 -0.83 4.10 -9.35
CA VAL A 106 0.42 4.40 -10.10
C VAL A 106 0.43 5.85 -10.56
N TYR A 107 -0.68 6.32 -11.13
CA TYR A 107 -0.81 7.71 -11.57
C TYR A 107 -0.77 8.71 -10.41
N LEU A 108 -1.55 8.45 -9.35
CA LEU A 108 -1.59 9.30 -8.17
C LEU A 108 -0.24 9.34 -7.47
N PHE A 109 0.45 8.21 -7.37
CA PHE A 109 1.77 8.13 -6.77
C PHE A 109 2.82 8.92 -7.56
N TYR A 110 2.79 8.86 -8.89
CA TYR A 110 3.62 9.72 -9.72
C TYR A 110 3.32 11.21 -9.47
N ARG A 111 2.03 11.60 -9.42
CA ARG A 111 1.62 12.98 -9.13
C ARG A 111 2.07 13.42 -7.75
N PHE A 112 1.88 12.58 -6.74
CA PHE A 112 2.32 12.85 -5.37
C PHE A 112 3.85 12.99 -5.28
N SER A 113 4.60 12.07 -5.89
CA SER A 113 6.06 12.11 -5.87
C SER A 113 6.63 13.38 -6.49
N LYS A 114 5.92 14.01 -7.44
CA LYS A 114 6.30 15.32 -8.01
C LYS A 114 6.22 16.48 -7.02
N ASN A 115 5.48 16.35 -5.93
CA ASN A 115 5.47 17.36 -4.87
C ASN A 115 6.69 17.25 -3.95
N LEU A 116 7.32 16.08 -3.92
CA LEU A 116 8.47 15.80 -3.06
C LEU A 116 9.81 15.81 -3.82
N LEU A 117 9.78 15.51 -5.11
CA LEU A 117 10.94 15.27 -5.96
C LEU A 117 10.81 16.08 -7.27
N ASN A 118 11.94 16.29 -7.95
CA ASN A 118 11.89 16.78 -9.31
C ASN A 118 11.21 15.75 -10.25
N GLU A 119 10.77 16.17 -11.41
CA GLU A 119 9.96 15.36 -12.34
C GLU A 119 10.65 14.06 -12.76
N LYS A 120 11.98 14.07 -12.88
CA LYS A 120 12.74 12.88 -13.26
C LYS A 120 12.81 11.87 -12.14
N LEU A 121 13.13 12.30 -10.94
CA LEU A 121 13.18 11.43 -9.76
C LEU A 121 11.78 10.92 -9.38
N ALA A 122 10.75 11.74 -9.55
CA ALA A 122 9.36 11.34 -9.38
C ALA A 122 8.96 10.21 -10.35
N TYR A 123 9.45 10.25 -11.59
CA TYR A 123 9.27 9.17 -12.55
C TYR A 123 9.95 7.87 -12.09
N TYR A 124 11.19 7.94 -11.64
CA TYR A 124 11.88 6.76 -11.08
C TYR A 124 11.19 6.23 -9.83
N CYS A 125 10.70 7.12 -8.97
CA CYS A 125 9.95 6.73 -7.79
C CYS A 125 8.66 5.96 -8.16
N ALA A 126 7.90 6.45 -9.14
CA ALA A 126 6.74 5.76 -9.66
C ALA A 126 7.10 4.44 -10.35
N LEU A 127 8.25 4.35 -11.02
CA LEU A 127 8.74 3.12 -11.61
C LEU A 127 9.07 2.07 -10.54
N LEU A 128 9.76 2.45 -9.46
CA LEU A 128 10.01 1.55 -8.32
C LEU A 128 8.71 1.05 -7.69
N PHE A 129 7.72 1.94 -7.55
CA PHE A 129 6.40 1.54 -7.07
C PHE A 129 5.74 0.54 -8.01
N THR A 130 5.68 0.86 -9.31
CA THR A 130 5.04 0.04 -10.35
C THR A 130 5.65 -1.36 -10.45
N THR A 131 6.94 -1.49 -10.17
CA THR A 131 7.67 -2.77 -10.23
C THR A 131 7.79 -3.47 -8.88
N SER A 132 7.11 -2.98 -7.83
CA SER A 132 7.15 -3.60 -6.51
C SER A 132 6.32 -4.88 -6.47
N LEU A 133 7.00 -6.02 -6.62
CA LEU A 133 6.37 -7.35 -6.55
C LEU A 133 5.67 -7.63 -5.21
N PRO A 134 6.24 -7.27 -4.03
CA PRO A 134 5.53 -7.48 -2.76
C PRO A 134 4.15 -6.83 -2.72
N LEU A 135 4.05 -5.60 -3.22
CA LEU A 135 2.80 -4.86 -3.24
C LEU A 135 1.73 -5.53 -4.10
N ILE A 136 2.13 -6.04 -5.28
CA ILE A 136 1.20 -6.66 -6.22
C ILE A 136 0.77 -8.04 -5.71
N VAL A 137 1.71 -8.84 -5.22
CA VAL A 137 1.44 -10.18 -4.69
C VAL A 137 0.39 -10.13 -3.57
N TRP A 138 0.46 -9.13 -2.70
CA TRP A 138 -0.50 -9.02 -1.60
C TRP A 138 -1.73 -8.18 -1.92
N GLY A 139 -1.64 -7.26 -2.86
CA GLY A 139 -2.76 -6.39 -3.21
C GLY A 139 -3.72 -6.96 -4.24
N LEU A 140 -3.27 -7.93 -5.05
CA LEU A 140 -4.05 -8.44 -6.18
C LEU A 140 -5.21 -9.37 -5.79
N PRO A 141 -5.06 -10.32 -4.82
CA PRO A 141 -6.15 -11.22 -4.43
C PRO A 141 -7.41 -10.49 -3.96
N ILE A 142 -8.46 -11.24 -3.65
CA ILE A 142 -9.71 -10.71 -3.07
C ILE A 142 -9.40 -10.17 -1.65
N MET A 143 -8.92 -8.94 -1.62
CA MET A 143 -8.44 -8.22 -0.44
C MET A 143 -8.80 -6.74 -0.57
N VAL A 144 -8.62 -6.01 0.50
CA VAL A 144 -8.82 -4.54 0.51
C VAL A 144 -7.49 -3.77 0.49
N ASP A 145 -6.37 -4.48 0.39
CA ASP A 145 -5.01 -3.91 0.55
C ASP A 145 -4.66 -2.93 -0.58
N MET A 146 -5.04 -3.24 -1.81
CA MET A 146 -4.80 -2.35 -2.95
C MET A 146 -5.59 -1.05 -2.82
N ALA A 147 -6.84 -1.14 -2.38
CA ALA A 147 -7.66 0.04 -2.11
C ALA A 147 -7.11 0.84 -0.91
N ALA A 148 -6.62 0.16 0.14
CA ALA A 148 -5.98 0.81 1.27
C ALA A 148 -4.75 1.62 0.83
N PHE A 149 -3.91 1.06 -0.03
CA PHE A 149 -2.79 1.78 -0.62
C PHE A 149 -3.25 2.98 -1.46
N PHE A 150 -4.25 2.79 -2.32
CA PHE A 150 -4.85 3.88 -3.11
C PHE A 150 -5.26 5.05 -2.20
N PHE A 151 -6.00 4.77 -1.13
CA PHE A 151 -6.41 5.81 -0.18
C PHE A 151 -5.23 6.43 0.58
N ALA A 152 -4.17 5.67 0.88
CA ALA A 152 -2.97 6.22 1.49
C ALA A 152 -2.31 7.27 0.59
N VAL A 153 -2.12 6.96 -0.69
CA VAL A 153 -1.53 7.89 -1.67
C VAL A 153 -2.43 9.10 -1.91
N LEU A 154 -3.75 8.86 -2.05
CA LEU A 154 -4.73 9.92 -2.25
C LEU A 154 -4.71 10.90 -1.07
N ASN A 155 -4.72 10.40 0.16
CA ASN A 155 -4.65 11.25 1.36
C ASN A 155 -3.32 12.02 1.43
N CYS A 156 -2.18 11.39 1.13
CA CYS A 156 -0.90 12.10 1.05
C CYS A 156 -0.97 13.26 0.03
N LEU A 157 -1.53 13.02 -1.14
CA LEU A 157 -1.69 14.03 -2.17
C LEU A 157 -2.61 15.17 -1.73
N VAL A 158 -3.77 14.85 -1.15
CA VAL A 158 -4.77 15.84 -0.69
C VAL A 158 -4.24 16.64 0.49
N ILE A 159 -3.64 15.99 1.49
CA ILE A 159 -3.10 16.65 2.69
C ILE A 159 -1.93 17.59 2.34
N THR A 160 -1.02 17.17 1.47
CA THR A 160 0.11 18.02 1.08
C THR A 160 -0.29 19.23 0.24
N HIS A 161 -1.44 19.17 -0.44
CA HIS A 161 -2.02 20.31 -1.18
C HIS A 161 -2.88 21.25 -0.32
N LEU A 162 -3.09 20.95 0.97
CA LEU A 162 -3.92 21.75 1.87
C LEU A 162 -3.37 23.13 2.21
N SER A 163 -2.11 23.44 1.89
CA SER A 163 -1.49 24.75 2.17
C SER A 163 -2.19 25.92 1.47
N THR A 164 -3.18 25.66 0.61
CA THR A 164 -3.94 26.68 -0.12
C THR A 164 -5.34 26.87 0.48
N ASP A 165 -5.74 28.11 0.75
CA ASP A 165 -6.81 28.66 1.60
C ASP A 165 -8.29 28.30 1.34
N LYS A 166 -8.63 27.29 0.57
CA LYS A 166 -10.05 27.00 0.25
C LYS A 166 -10.72 26.12 1.30
N ARG A 167 -11.76 26.64 1.97
CA ARG A 167 -12.61 25.92 2.99
C ARG A 167 -13.14 24.56 2.51
N SER A 168 -13.51 24.44 1.23
CA SER A 168 -14.02 23.18 0.65
C SER A 168 -13.06 21.99 0.74
N ARG A 169 -11.76 22.24 0.94
CA ARG A 169 -10.74 21.18 0.99
C ARG A 169 -10.76 20.37 2.29
N PHE A 170 -11.29 20.93 3.39
CA PHE A 170 -11.40 20.17 4.65
C PHE A 170 -12.38 19.02 4.54
N LEU A 171 -13.50 19.27 3.85
CA LEU A 171 -14.47 18.22 3.60
C LEU A 171 -13.87 17.10 2.75
N ILE A 172 -13.08 17.45 1.72
CA ILE A 172 -12.41 16.45 0.88
C ILE A 172 -11.42 15.63 1.71
N VAL A 173 -10.62 16.26 2.59
CA VAL A 173 -9.70 15.54 3.48
C VAL A 173 -10.47 14.64 4.42
N ALA A 174 -11.51 15.13 5.08
CA ALA A 174 -12.32 14.34 6.00
C ALA A 174 -12.98 13.14 5.29
N LEU A 175 -13.53 13.35 4.09
CA LEU A 175 -14.13 12.29 3.29
C LEU A 175 -13.09 11.24 2.87
N THR A 176 -11.92 11.67 2.37
CA THR A 176 -10.88 10.71 1.95
C THR A 176 -10.27 9.95 3.12
N LEU A 177 -10.12 10.59 4.29
CA LEU A 177 -9.69 9.93 5.53
C LEU A 177 -10.75 8.92 6.02
N SER A 178 -12.03 9.29 6.00
CA SER A 178 -13.13 8.39 6.39
C SER A 178 -13.18 7.16 5.49
N LEU A 179 -13.11 7.34 4.17
CA LEU A 179 -13.06 6.24 3.22
C LEU A 179 -11.81 5.36 3.42
N ALA A 180 -10.67 5.95 3.75
CA ALA A 180 -9.46 5.21 4.06
C ALA A 180 -9.67 4.30 5.29
N ILE A 181 -10.14 4.86 6.41
CA ILE A 181 -10.38 4.12 7.66
C ILE A 181 -11.43 3.03 7.45
N LEU A 182 -12.54 3.33 6.77
CA LEU A 182 -13.58 2.36 6.43
C LEU A 182 -13.13 1.32 5.38
N THR A 183 -12.07 1.58 4.63
CA THR A 183 -11.43 0.57 3.77
C THR A 183 -10.58 -0.38 4.59
N LYS A 184 -9.83 0.15 5.56
CA LYS A 184 -8.97 -0.65 6.44
C LYS A 184 -8.68 0.13 7.74
N PRO A 185 -9.07 -0.39 8.92
CA PRO A 185 -8.96 0.37 10.18
C PRO A 185 -7.55 0.88 10.51
N ASN A 186 -6.49 0.15 10.14
CA ASN A 186 -5.12 0.59 10.39
C ASN A 186 -4.72 1.87 9.62
N LEU A 187 -5.50 2.29 8.61
CA LEU A 187 -5.37 3.60 7.96
C LEU A 187 -5.78 4.77 8.88
N PHE A 188 -6.20 4.51 10.11
CA PHE A 188 -6.28 5.51 11.16
C PHE A 188 -4.94 6.25 11.36
N SER A 189 -3.82 5.61 11.01
CA SER A 189 -2.51 6.25 10.93
C SER A 189 -2.47 7.51 10.05
N LEU A 190 -3.31 7.58 9.01
CA LEU A 190 -3.41 8.76 8.14
C LEU A 190 -4.11 9.93 8.82
N LEU A 191 -5.07 9.66 9.71
CA LEU A 191 -5.68 10.71 10.55
C LEU A 191 -4.64 11.26 11.53
N LEU A 192 -3.85 10.39 12.16
CA LEU A 192 -2.75 10.81 13.01
C LEU A 192 -1.69 11.59 12.22
N PHE A 193 -1.34 11.15 11.02
CA PHE A 193 -0.45 11.89 10.13
C PHE A 193 -1.01 13.29 9.82
N PHE A 194 -2.30 13.38 9.45
CA PHE A 194 -2.94 14.67 9.20
C PHE A 194 -2.83 15.61 10.42
N ILE A 195 -3.14 15.09 11.62
CA ILE A 195 -3.07 15.87 12.88
C ILE A 195 -1.65 16.40 13.08
N LEU A 196 -0.65 15.51 13.07
CA LEU A 196 0.74 15.90 13.30
C LEU A 196 1.24 16.89 12.24
N TYR A 197 0.94 16.62 10.96
CA TYR A 197 1.35 17.50 9.87
C TYR A 197 0.69 18.87 9.94
N ALA A 198 -0.61 18.93 10.27
CA ALA A 198 -1.34 20.19 10.43
C ALA A 198 -0.90 20.99 11.67
N ILE A 199 -0.45 20.32 12.75
CA ILE A 199 0.19 20.97 13.91
C ILE A 199 1.47 21.69 13.46
N PHE A 200 2.36 21.04 12.71
CA PHE A 200 3.56 21.68 12.16
C PHE A 200 3.24 22.87 11.23
N GLN A 201 2.07 22.80 10.54
CA GLN A 201 1.59 23.91 9.69
C GLN A 201 0.79 24.97 10.49
N LYS A 202 0.66 24.85 11.83
CA LYS A 202 -0.12 25.73 12.71
C LYS A 202 -1.60 25.89 12.33
N GLN A 203 -2.21 24.82 11.83
CA GLN A 203 -3.59 24.82 11.30
C GLN A 203 -4.60 24.21 12.28
N TYR A 204 -4.61 24.65 13.55
CA TYR A 204 -5.35 24.03 14.65
C TYR A 204 -6.87 23.94 14.44
N VAL A 205 -7.51 25.00 13.93
CA VAL A 205 -8.97 24.99 13.66
C VAL A 205 -9.32 23.94 12.62
N ARG A 206 -8.43 23.73 11.65
CA ARG A 206 -8.61 22.74 10.60
C ARG A 206 -8.54 21.32 11.14
N ILE A 207 -7.65 21.08 12.10
CA ILE A 207 -7.54 19.77 12.76
C ILE A 207 -8.87 19.40 13.39
N LEU A 208 -9.43 20.27 14.20
CA LEU A 208 -10.68 20.01 14.92
C LEU A 208 -11.82 19.68 13.93
N ALA A 209 -12.00 20.50 12.90
CA ALA A 209 -13.06 20.29 11.91
C ALA A 209 -12.93 18.94 11.19
N VAL A 210 -11.73 18.61 10.68
CA VAL A 210 -11.49 17.36 9.95
C VAL A 210 -11.65 16.15 10.87
N VAL A 211 -11.11 16.19 12.09
CA VAL A 211 -11.23 15.10 13.06
C VAL A 211 -12.69 14.84 13.41
N ILE A 212 -13.46 15.88 13.75
CA ILE A 212 -14.87 15.72 14.10
C ILE A 212 -15.67 15.13 12.93
N ILE A 213 -15.51 15.67 11.71
CA ILE A 213 -16.23 15.17 10.54
C ILE A 213 -15.84 13.71 10.25
N THR A 214 -14.55 13.39 10.31
CA THR A 214 -14.07 12.01 10.09
C THR A 214 -14.67 11.04 11.12
N LEU A 215 -14.66 11.40 12.42
CA LEU A 215 -15.22 10.57 13.49
C LEU A 215 -16.72 10.39 13.34
N ILE A 216 -17.47 11.45 12.97
CA ILE A 216 -18.91 11.35 12.72
C ILE A 216 -19.20 10.41 11.53
N LEU A 217 -18.46 10.54 10.44
CA LEU A 217 -18.68 9.70 9.25
C LEU A 217 -18.33 8.23 9.52
N VAL A 218 -17.16 7.97 10.11
CA VAL A 218 -16.71 6.60 10.42
C VAL A 218 -17.60 5.98 11.50
N GLY A 219 -17.83 6.71 12.60
CA GLY A 219 -18.68 6.26 13.69
C GLY A 219 -20.13 6.01 13.25
N GLY A 220 -20.68 6.91 12.41
CA GLY A 220 -22.03 6.74 11.86
C GLY A 220 -22.16 5.47 11.01
N VAL A 221 -21.14 5.14 10.19
CA VAL A 221 -21.15 3.89 9.42
C VAL A 221 -21.06 2.67 10.35
N TYR A 222 -20.17 2.68 11.33
CA TYR A 222 -20.01 1.55 12.26
C TYR A 222 -21.28 1.36 13.11
N LEU A 223 -21.90 2.42 13.61
CA LEU A 223 -23.17 2.35 14.32
C LEU A 223 -24.29 1.79 13.43
N HIS A 224 -24.36 2.21 12.17
CA HIS A 224 -25.33 1.66 11.22
C HIS A 224 -25.13 0.17 10.93
N LEU A 225 -23.90 -0.32 11.01
CA LEU A 225 -23.52 -1.73 10.83
C LEU A 225 -23.57 -2.55 12.14
N ASP A 226 -24.07 -1.95 13.24
CA ASP A 226 -24.13 -2.57 14.57
C ASP A 226 -22.74 -3.06 15.06
N LEU A 227 -21.71 -2.23 14.86
CA LEU A 227 -20.34 -2.50 15.27
C LEU A 227 -19.95 -1.58 16.43
N GLY A 228 -19.62 -2.19 17.57
CA GLY A 228 -19.16 -1.50 18.77
C GLY A 228 -17.64 -1.53 18.98
N LEU A 229 -17.19 -0.76 19.97
CA LEU A 229 -15.80 -0.82 20.41
C LEU A 229 -15.43 -2.21 20.94
N GLU A 230 -16.38 -2.90 21.58
CA GLU A 230 -16.21 -4.26 22.09
C GLU A 230 -15.89 -5.24 20.97
N ASP A 231 -16.59 -5.15 19.83
CA ASP A 231 -16.31 -5.96 18.65
C ASP A 231 -14.89 -5.69 18.12
N PHE A 232 -14.50 -4.41 18.05
CA PHE A 232 -13.16 -4.03 17.61
C PHE A 232 -12.05 -4.61 18.51
N LEU A 233 -12.24 -4.56 19.82
CA LEU A 233 -11.29 -5.10 20.80
C LEU A 233 -11.29 -6.63 20.83
N ALA A 234 -12.46 -7.25 20.74
CA ALA A 234 -12.61 -8.70 20.77
C ALA A 234 -11.88 -9.38 19.60
N TYR A 235 -11.84 -8.75 18.43
CA TYR A 235 -11.16 -9.30 17.25
C TYR A 235 -9.64 -9.02 17.21
N GLY A 236 -9.09 -8.43 18.26
CA GLY A 236 -7.65 -8.31 18.47
C GLY A 236 -6.94 -7.42 17.46
N TYR A 237 -7.61 -6.36 16.97
CA TYR A 237 -6.95 -5.34 16.15
C TYR A 237 -5.79 -4.66 16.89
N LEU A 238 -5.84 -4.63 18.23
CA LEU A 238 -4.78 -4.14 19.08
C LEU A 238 -3.92 -5.33 19.56
N ARG A 239 -2.89 -5.68 18.81
CA ARG A 239 -1.86 -6.63 19.23
C ARG A 239 -0.49 -5.97 19.14
N HIS A 240 0.20 -5.93 20.26
CA HIS A 240 1.56 -5.43 20.33
C HIS A 240 2.51 -6.41 19.61
N GLN A 241 3.20 -5.92 18.60
CA GLN A 241 4.27 -6.68 17.94
C GLN A 241 5.62 -5.97 18.16
N GLY A 242 6.66 -6.74 18.42
CA GLY A 242 7.98 -6.18 18.73
C GLY A 242 8.60 -5.41 17.56
N PHE A 243 9.50 -4.50 17.90
CA PHE A 243 10.26 -3.68 16.95
C PHE A 243 10.98 -4.52 15.86
N PHE A 244 11.46 -5.70 16.21
CA PHE A 244 12.11 -6.60 15.24
C PHE A 244 11.16 -7.07 14.13
N TYR A 245 9.89 -7.23 14.42
CA TYR A 245 8.90 -7.59 13.40
C TYR A 245 8.66 -6.43 12.44
N LEU A 246 8.61 -5.20 12.93
CA LEU A 246 8.56 -4.00 12.11
C LEU A 246 9.77 -3.92 11.17
N LEU A 247 10.98 -4.10 11.70
CA LEU A 247 12.21 -4.07 10.93
C LEU A 247 12.23 -5.16 9.85
N ASN A 248 11.85 -6.39 10.21
CA ASN A 248 11.75 -7.49 9.25
C ASN A 248 10.75 -7.18 8.13
N SER A 249 9.60 -6.59 8.46
CA SER A 249 8.60 -6.19 7.47
C SER A 249 9.11 -5.10 6.53
N LEU A 250 9.86 -4.13 7.03
CA LEU A 250 10.51 -3.10 6.22
C LEU A 250 11.56 -3.70 5.28
N VAL A 251 12.42 -4.58 5.80
CA VAL A 251 13.43 -5.26 5.00
C VAL A 251 12.78 -6.12 3.93
N PHE A 252 11.69 -6.81 4.26
CA PHE A 252 10.95 -7.60 3.28
C PHE A 252 10.34 -6.74 2.15
N CYS A 253 9.74 -5.59 2.47
CA CYS A 253 9.11 -4.73 1.46
C CYS A 253 10.12 -3.92 0.63
N PHE A 254 11.24 -3.52 1.22
CA PHE A 254 12.18 -2.58 0.60
C PHE A 254 13.58 -3.16 0.41
N HIS A 255 13.88 -4.33 0.97
CA HIS A 255 15.16 -5.02 0.90
C HIS A 255 16.34 -4.07 1.23
N TRP A 256 17.34 -4.00 0.36
CA TRP A 256 18.47 -3.07 0.50
C TRP A 256 18.12 -1.59 0.23
N GLY A 257 16.87 -1.29 -0.15
CA GLY A 257 16.35 0.08 -0.17
C GLY A 257 16.25 0.73 1.21
N VAL A 258 16.18 -0.05 2.31
CA VAL A 258 16.13 0.51 3.66
C VAL A 258 17.34 1.41 3.96
N PRO A 259 18.61 0.97 3.80
CA PRO A 259 19.75 1.86 3.97
C PRO A 259 19.75 3.06 3.01
N LEU A 260 19.25 2.90 1.78
CA LEU A 260 19.10 4.03 0.85
C LEU A 260 18.05 5.03 1.32
N ALA A 261 16.93 4.55 1.91
CA ALA A 261 15.92 5.43 2.48
C ALA A 261 16.46 6.23 3.68
N VAL A 262 17.23 5.58 4.57
CA VAL A 262 17.88 6.24 5.70
C VAL A 262 18.86 7.30 5.20
N TRP A 263 19.67 7.00 4.20
CA TRP A 263 20.56 7.96 3.57
C TRP A 263 19.80 9.11 2.90
N GLY A 264 18.74 8.82 2.15
CA GLY A 264 17.87 9.82 1.53
C GLY A 264 17.22 10.75 2.56
N PHE A 265 16.77 10.20 3.68
CA PHE A 265 16.22 10.98 4.80
C PHE A 265 17.26 11.92 5.43
N TYR A 266 18.49 11.46 5.61
CA TYR A 266 19.59 12.29 6.12
C TYR A 266 19.86 13.51 5.23
N LEU A 267 19.76 13.33 3.92
CA LEU A 267 19.99 14.37 2.91
C LEU A 267 18.78 15.29 2.69
N GLU A 268 17.58 14.85 3.07
CA GLU A 268 16.35 15.61 2.85
C GLU A 268 16.23 16.77 3.84
N ARG A 269 16.12 18.00 3.32
CA ARG A 269 15.96 19.21 4.13
C ARG A 269 14.61 19.90 3.91
N GLY A 270 14.08 19.84 2.69
CA GLY A 270 12.89 20.62 2.31
C GLY A 270 11.58 20.04 2.81
N GLN A 271 11.43 18.71 2.77
CA GLN A 271 10.19 17.98 3.11
C GLN A 271 10.33 17.16 4.40
N ARG A 272 11.31 17.47 5.25
CA ARG A 272 11.63 16.68 6.44
C ARG A 272 10.44 16.51 7.39
N ASN A 273 9.63 17.57 7.56
CA ASN A 273 8.44 17.52 8.41
C ASN A 273 7.39 16.54 7.88
N PHE A 274 7.20 16.47 6.57
CA PHE A 274 6.32 15.48 5.95
C PHE A 274 6.79 14.06 6.29
N TYR A 275 8.06 13.76 6.04
CA TYR A 275 8.59 12.41 6.29
C TYR A 275 8.53 12.03 7.77
N LEU A 276 8.93 12.94 8.66
CA LEU A 276 8.88 12.68 10.12
C LEU A 276 7.46 12.40 10.59
N THR A 277 6.50 13.25 10.23
CA THR A 277 5.12 13.08 10.69
C THR A 277 4.47 11.85 10.08
N TYR A 278 4.71 11.58 8.80
CA TYR A 278 4.17 10.40 8.11
C TYR A 278 4.73 9.10 8.69
N LEU A 279 6.05 8.99 8.83
CA LEU A 279 6.69 7.79 9.36
C LEU A 279 6.37 7.58 10.84
N ALA A 280 6.38 8.65 11.66
CA ALA A 280 6.00 8.55 13.07
C ALA A 280 4.56 8.06 13.26
N SER A 281 3.61 8.58 12.48
CA SER A 281 2.22 8.16 12.55
C SER A 281 2.00 6.72 12.07
N THR A 282 2.63 6.36 10.93
CA THR A 282 2.47 5.01 10.36
C THR A 282 3.18 3.95 11.19
N PHE A 283 4.40 4.19 11.66
CA PHE A 283 5.12 3.25 12.51
C PHE A 283 4.52 3.18 13.92
N GLY A 284 4.07 4.31 14.49
CA GLY A 284 3.38 4.32 15.77
C GLY A 284 2.11 3.47 15.73
N CYS A 285 1.28 3.64 14.72
CA CYS A 285 0.10 2.78 14.52
C CYS A 285 0.49 1.33 14.22
N TYR A 286 1.57 1.12 13.45
CA TYR A 286 2.05 -0.24 13.18
C TYR A 286 2.46 -0.97 14.46
N LEU A 287 3.03 -0.32 15.43
CA LEU A 287 3.39 -0.93 16.71
C LEU A 287 2.19 -1.25 17.60
N LEU A 288 1.03 -0.63 17.35
CA LEU A 288 -0.18 -0.81 18.16
C LEU A 288 -1.16 -1.83 17.59
N PHE A 289 -1.18 -2.04 16.28
CA PHE A 289 -2.14 -2.92 15.61
C PHE A 289 -1.54 -4.27 15.21
N VAL A 290 -2.38 -5.27 14.99
CA VAL A 290 -1.94 -6.58 14.45
C VAL A 290 -1.27 -6.40 13.11
N HIS A 291 -0.08 -6.97 12.93
CA HIS A 291 0.77 -6.66 11.81
C HIS A 291 1.15 -7.88 10.99
N ASN A 292 0.93 -7.68 9.71
CA ASN A 292 1.45 -8.54 8.66
C ASN A 292 2.39 -7.67 7.80
N PRO A 293 3.50 -8.17 7.25
CA PRO A 293 4.37 -7.43 6.33
C PRO A 293 3.61 -6.70 5.20
N ARG A 294 2.48 -7.24 4.74
CA ARG A 294 1.59 -6.61 3.76
C ARG A 294 1.06 -5.23 4.16
N LEU A 295 0.99 -4.92 5.48
CA LEU A 295 0.54 -3.60 5.95
C LEU A 295 1.60 -2.51 5.74
N MET A 296 2.84 -2.90 5.43
CA MET A 296 3.93 -1.97 5.15
C MET A 296 3.76 -1.16 3.87
N PHE A 297 2.83 -1.51 2.96
CA PHE A 297 2.65 -0.63 1.78
C PHE A 297 2.11 0.75 2.15
N ILE A 298 1.50 0.93 3.32
CA ILE A 298 1.11 2.26 3.80
C ILE A 298 2.34 3.19 3.91
N VAL A 299 3.54 2.64 4.12
CA VAL A 299 4.79 3.42 4.24
C VAL A 299 5.41 3.80 2.90
N TYR A 300 5.01 3.16 1.80
CA TYR A 300 5.56 3.43 0.46
C TYR A 300 5.56 4.91 0.06
N PRO A 301 4.51 5.72 0.37
CA PRO A 301 4.50 7.14 0.04
C PRO A 301 5.66 7.94 0.64
N ALA A 302 6.20 7.51 1.77
CA ALA A 302 7.37 8.16 2.38
C ALA A 302 8.68 7.46 2.01
N VAL A 303 8.72 6.13 2.04
CA VAL A 303 9.98 5.38 1.91
C VAL A 303 10.51 5.39 0.47
N LEU A 304 9.67 5.18 -0.56
CA LEU A 304 10.16 5.16 -1.94
C LEU A 304 10.78 6.49 -2.43
N PRO A 305 10.21 7.67 -2.14
CA PRO A 305 10.89 8.93 -2.46
C PRO A 305 12.25 9.06 -1.79
N LEU A 306 12.39 8.57 -0.54
CA LEU A 306 13.66 8.56 0.19
C LEU A 306 14.67 7.57 -0.43
N VAL A 307 14.22 6.38 -0.85
CA VAL A 307 15.06 5.43 -1.59
C VAL A 307 15.62 6.07 -2.85
N VAL A 308 14.77 6.77 -3.62
CA VAL A 308 15.20 7.44 -4.86
C VAL A 308 16.20 8.57 -4.58
N ARG A 309 16.03 9.32 -3.48
CA ARG A 309 17.02 10.30 -3.02
C ARG A 309 18.36 9.65 -2.67
N GLY A 310 18.32 8.52 -1.97
CA GLY A 310 19.54 7.73 -1.67
C GLY A 310 20.24 7.22 -2.93
N ILE A 311 19.45 6.74 -3.91
CA ILE A 311 19.99 6.33 -5.24
C ILE A 311 20.63 7.52 -5.96
N GLU A 312 19.96 8.68 -5.99
CA GLU A 312 20.49 9.91 -6.62
C GLU A 312 21.86 10.28 -6.02
N ALA A 313 21.93 10.35 -4.68
CA ALA A 313 23.18 10.69 -3.99
C ALA A 313 24.30 9.68 -4.23
N SER A 314 23.96 8.38 -4.23
CA SER A 314 24.90 7.31 -4.54
C SER A 314 25.38 7.41 -5.99
N ALA A 315 24.47 7.67 -6.92
CA ALA A 315 24.80 7.83 -8.34
C ALA A 315 25.71 9.02 -8.59
N GLN A 316 25.49 10.14 -7.91
CA GLN A 316 26.35 11.33 -8.03
C GLN A 316 27.78 11.03 -7.56
N ARG A 317 27.95 10.30 -6.44
CA ARG A 317 29.27 9.89 -5.93
C ARG A 317 30.00 8.95 -6.91
N VAL A 318 29.29 7.93 -7.42
CA VAL A 318 29.84 6.98 -8.40
C VAL A 318 30.19 7.70 -9.71
N ALA A 319 29.29 8.55 -10.20
CA ALA A 319 29.51 9.31 -11.44
C ALA A 319 30.72 10.23 -11.34
N ASN A 320 30.88 10.93 -10.22
CA ASN A 320 32.05 11.80 -9.98
C ASN A 320 33.37 11.00 -9.94
N ARG A 321 33.35 9.82 -9.29
CA ARG A 321 34.54 8.97 -9.20
C ARG A 321 34.95 8.37 -10.54
N TRP A 322 33.97 8.03 -11.39
CA TRP A 322 34.20 7.30 -12.63
C TRP A 322 33.98 8.16 -13.88
N GLN A 323 33.87 9.48 -13.71
CA GLN A 323 33.64 10.48 -14.78
C GLN A 323 32.47 10.13 -15.71
N GLN A 324 31.41 9.49 -15.17
CA GLN A 324 30.21 9.11 -15.90
C GLN A 324 29.12 10.17 -15.79
N LYS A 325 28.14 10.11 -16.71
CA LYS A 325 26.95 10.96 -16.62
C LYS A 325 26.06 10.50 -15.45
N PRO A 326 25.76 11.37 -14.45
CA PRO A 326 24.95 11.01 -13.28
C PRO A 326 23.62 10.37 -13.66
N ASP A 327 23.00 10.85 -14.73
CA ASP A 327 21.70 10.38 -15.22
C ASP A 327 21.71 8.90 -15.64
N ARG A 328 22.78 8.46 -16.30
CA ARG A 328 22.94 7.06 -16.69
C ARG A 328 23.18 6.18 -15.46
N THR A 329 23.96 6.67 -14.50
CA THR A 329 24.23 5.97 -13.25
C THR A 329 22.97 5.81 -12.41
N ILE A 330 22.12 6.85 -12.31
CA ILE A 330 20.81 6.75 -11.65
C ILE A 330 19.95 5.66 -12.30
N ALA A 331 19.83 5.66 -13.62
CA ALA A 331 19.03 4.66 -14.33
C ALA A 331 19.53 3.23 -14.10
N ILE A 332 20.86 3.02 -14.10
CA ILE A 332 21.47 1.71 -13.81
C ILE A 332 21.17 1.26 -12.38
N LEU A 333 21.30 2.16 -11.38
CA LEU A 333 21.01 1.82 -9.98
C LEU A 333 19.52 1.56 -9.74
N VAL A 334 18.63 2.32 -10.39
CA VAL A 334 17.18 2.04 -10.34
C VAL A 334 16.86 0.69 -10.93
N PHE A 335 17.40 0.36 -12.10
CA PHE A 335 17.21 -0.94 -12.73
C PHE A 335 17.76 -2.08 -11.85
N GLY A 336 18.97 -1.92 -11.31
CA GLY A 336 19.57 -2.86 -10.37
C GLY A 336 18.69 -3.08 -9.13
N TYR A 337 18.11 -2.01 -8.59
CA TYR A 337 17.18 -2.10 -7.47
C TYR A 337 15.92 -2.91 -7.83
N VAL A 338 15.28 -2.59 -8.96
CA VAL A 338 14.10 -3.31 -9.43
C VAL A 338 14.40 -4.80 -9.60
N LEU A 339 15.49 -5.12 -10.27
CA LEU A 339 15.87 -6.52 -10.54
C LEU A 339 16.11 -7.29 -9.24
N THR A 340 16.96 -6.76 -8.37
CA THR A 340 17.32 -7.44 -7.10
C THR A 340 16.13 -7.51 -6.15
N SER A 341 15.30 -6.48 -6.04
CA SER A 341 14.09 -6.49 -5.21
C SER A 341 13.10 -7.57 -5.66
N ASN A 342 12.87 -7.70 -6.97
CA ASN A 342 11.97 -8.73 -7.49
C ASN A 342 12.56 -10.14 -7.28
N ILE A 343 13.86 -10.35 -7.53
CA ILE A 343 14.54 -11.65 -7.27
C ILE A 343 14.41 -12.03 -5.79
N LEU A 344 14.71 -11.11 -4.88
CA LEU A 344 14.62 -11.38 -3.43
C LEU A 344 13.18 -11.70 -3.00
N THR A 345 12.18 -11.04 -3.58
CA THR A 345 10.77 -11.36 -3.30
C THR A 345 10.41 -12.76 -3.80
N VAL A 346 10.84 -13.14 -5.01
CA VAL A 346 10.58 -14.48 -5.55
C VAL A 346 11.28 -15.54 -4.68
N LEU A 347 12.53 -15.33 -4.28
CA LEU A 347 13.25 -16.20 -3.37
C LEU A 347 12.54 -16.34 -2.02
N TYR A 348 12.05 -15.25 -1.46
CA TYR A 348 11.28 -15.29 -0.22
C TYR A 348 10.00 -16.13 -0.37
N LEU A 349 9.23 -15.92 -1.43
CA LEU A 349 8.02 -16.71 -1.72
C LEU A 349 8.35 -18.20 -1.91
N PHE A 350 9.44 -18.50 -2.59
CA PHE A 350 9.91 -19.87 -2.77
C PHE A 350 10.32 -20.51 -1.45
N ILE A 351 11.12 -19.82 -0.63
CA ILE A 351 11.57 -20.31 0.67
C ILE A 351 10.38 -20.53 1.62
N THR A 352 9.42 -19.60 1.67
CA THR A 352 8.24 -19.75 2.50
C THR A 352 7.38 -20.93 2.07
N ARG A 353 7.27 -21.18 0.77
CA ARG A 353 6.62 -22.37 0.24
C ARG A 353 7.34 -23.66 0.65
N VAL A 354 8.66 -23.70 0.50
CA VAL A 354 9.49 -24.87 0.90
C VAL A 354 9.40 -25.13 2.40
N LEU A 355 9.39 -24.09 3.23
CA LEU A 355 9.29 -24.23 4.68
C LEU A 355 7.88 -24.69 5.15
N GLN A 356 6.83 -24.43 4.38
CA GLN A 356 5.49 -24.98 4.66
C GLN A 356 5.43 -26.48 4.45
N TYR A 357 6.16 -27.01 3.48
CA TYR A 357 6.34 -28.46 3.29
C TYR A 357 7.44 -28.97 4.23
N ARG A 358 7.23 -28.90 5.56
CA ARG A 358 8.19 -29.24 6.64
C ARG A 358 8.74 -30.66 6.60
N SER A 359 8.38 -31.49 5.63
CA SER A 359 8.93 -32.83 5.45
C SER A 359 9.81 -32.89 4.20
N ILE A 360 10.82 -33.75 4.25
CA ILE A 360 11.68 -34.09 3.08
C ILE A 360 10.82 -34.57 1.90
N GLU A 361 9.68 -35.20 2.18
CA GLU A 361 8.72 -35.65 1.17
C GLU A 361 8.02 -34.48 0.46
N GLY A 362 7.60 -33.45 1.19
CA GLY A 362 7.05 -32.23 0.59
C GLY A 362 8.08 -31.53 -0.30
N LEU A 363 9.35 -31.51 0.08
CA LEU A 363 10.42 -30.96 -0.74
C LEU A 363 10.64 -31.78 -2.03
N LYS A 364 10.59 -33.10 -1.94
CA LYS A 364 10.68 -34.01 -3.10
C LYS A 364 9.52 -33.79 -4.08
N GLN A 365 8.28 -33.68 -3.57
CA GLN A 365 7.12 -33.36 -4.40
C GLN A 365 7.25 -31.99 -5.08
N LEU A 366 7.74 -30.97 -4.36
CA LEU A 366 7.95 -29.65 -4.90
C LEU A 366 9.00 -29.64 -6.04
N LEU A 367 10.04 -30.47 -5.92
CA LEU A 367 11.11 -30.58 -6.89
C LEU A 367 10.79 -31.59 -8.02
N GLY A 368 9.61 -32.22 -8.01
CA GLY A 368 9.26 -33.24 -8.99
C GLY A 368 10.13 -34.50 -8.91
N TRP A 369 10.71 -34.78 -7.72
CA TRP A 369 11.59 -35.94 -7.48
C TRP A 369 10.84 -37.18 -6.99
N VAL A 370 9.53 -37.12 -6.92
CA VAL A 370 8.67 -38.27 -6.67
C VAL A 370 7.94 -38.59 -7.96
N GLY A 371 8.46 -39.57 -8.67
CA GLY A 371 7.81 -40.27 -9.75
C GLY A 371 6.94 -41.38 -9.20
#